data_e15f70dc79a0c7a1a042c78bf42bcf0c
#
_entry.id   e15f70dc79a0c7a1a042c78bf42bcf0c
#
_cell.length_a   1.000
_cell.length_b   1.000
_cell.length_c   1.000
_cell.angle_alpha   90.00
_cell.angle_beta   90.00
_cell.angle_gamma   90.00
#
_symmetry.space_group_name_H-M   'P 1'
#
loop_
_entity.id
_entity.type
_entity.pdbx_description
1 polymer ?
#
loop_
_entity_poly.entity_id
_entity_poly.type
_entity_poly.pdbx_seq_one_letter_code
_entity_poly.pdbx_strand_id
1 'polypeptide(L)'
;MTSLSDLQRAMQDGILGGGSGAETLLAQPPRGSRAQRLRVYQAAYGLRLTEFLSNDYEKLRCYLGETRFNAMARAYTAAHPSDTPNARWFSRHLPRFLQTAAPYSRQPELAELAHLEQALNDAFDAPDAPVVTMASLAAIDPSGFSNVCFDLAPALRSFAVGTNVSSLWSSLRCEEAPPAPEMLERPARLLVWRQASGSRFRILGEEEAMAIDCVTQGLRDRKSTRLNSSH
;
A
#
# COMPACT_ATOMS: atom_id res chain seq x y z
N MET A 1 21.75 -32.93 18.33
CA MET A 1 20.31 -32.59 18.58
C MET A 1 19.96 -31.40 17.70
N THR A 2 18.97 -31.53 16.84
CA THR A 2 18.51 -30.44 15.97
C THR A 2 17.85 -29.37 16.85
N SER A 3 18.24 -28.12 16.74
CA SER A 3 17.67 -27.05 17.54
C SER A 3 16.19 -26.76 17.09
N LEU A 4 15.40 -26.17 17.98
CA LEU A 4 14.03 -25.75 17.62
C LEU A 4 14.04 -24.79 16.43
N SER A 5 15.03 -23.90 16.37
CA SER A 5 15.21 -22.94 15.27
C SER A 5 15.45 -23.64 13.93
N ASP A 6 16.23 -24.74 13.92
CA ASP A 6 16.50 -25.51 12.70
C ASP A 6 15.24 -26.24 12.22
N LEU A 7 14.46 -26.79 13.17
CA LEU A 7 13.19 -27.43 12.86
C LEU A 7 12.17 -26.43 12.27
N GLN A 8 12.06 -25.24 12.87
CA GLN A 8 11.19 -24.18 12.39
C GLN A 8 11.57 -23.73 10.98
N ARG A 9 12.88 -23.52 10.74
CA ARG A 9 13.40 -23.13 9.42
C ARG A 9 13.10 -24.21 8.37
N ALA A 10 13.42 -25.46 8.67
CA ALA A 10 13.18 -26.57 7.74
C ALA A 10 11.67 -26.75 7.42
N MET A 11 10.80 -26.51 8.41
CA MET A 11 9.34 -26.54 8.20
C MET A 11 8.88 -25.36 7.34
N GLN A 12 9.40 -24.16 7.59
CA GLN A 12 9.10 -22.96 6.81
C GLN A 12 9.54 -23.14 5.34
N ASP A 13 10.77 -23.62 5.11
CA ASP A 13 11.29 -23.90 3.78
C ASP A 13 10.41 -24.93 3.04
N GLY A 14 9.95 -25.96 3.75
CA GLY A 14 9.03 -26.94 3.20
C GLY A 14 7.67 -26.36 2.83
N ILE A 15 7.10 -25.46 3.64
CA ILE A 15 5.84 -24.78 3.35
C ILE A 15 5.98 -23.84 2.14
N LEU A 16 7.12 -23.16 2.03
CA LEU A 16 7.43 -22.27 0.90
C LEU A 16 7.80 -23.00 -0.39
N GLY A 17 7.87 -24.34 -0.36
CA GLY A 17 8.15 -25.17 -1.53
C GLY A 17 9.66 -25.38 -1.82
N GLY A 18 10.56 -24.89 -0.94
CA GLY A 18 12.02 -24.92 -1.15
C GLY A 18 12.75 -26.13 -0.54
N GLY A 19 12.11 -26.97 0.25
CA GLY A 19 12.80 -28.01 1.01
C GLY A 19 12.22 -29.41 0.88
N SER A 20 13.05 -30.40 0.55
CA SER A 20 12.69 -31.84 0.52
C SER A 20 12.66 -32.51 1.92
N GLY A 21 13.13 -31.82 2.96
CA GLY A 21 13.26 -32.39 4.31
C GLY A 21 12.03 -32.20 5.23
N ALA A 22 11.15 -31.26 4.93
CA ALA A 22 10.02 -30.93 5.81
C ALA A 22 9.02 -32.09 6.03
N GLU A 23 8.91 -33.00 5.07
CA GLU A 23 8.04 -34.16 5.20
C GLU A 23 8.47 -35.07 6.36
N THR A 24 9.76 -35.17 6.62
CA THR A 24 10.30 -36.00 7.70
C THR A 24 10.01 -35.46 9.09
N LEU A 25 9.74 -34.15 9.18
CA LEU A 25 9.37 -33.46 10.43
C LEU A 25 7.91 -33.69 10.82
N LEU A 26 7.08 -34.13 9.86
CA LEU A 26 5.68 -34.40 10.12
C LEU A 26 5.47 -35.79 10.70
N ALA A 27 4.61 -35.88 11.70
CA ALA A 27 4.15 -37.19 12.18
C ALA A 27 3.44 -37.95 11.06
N GLN A 28 3.61 -39.28 11.04
CA GLN A 28 2.90 -40.13 10.10
C GLN A 28 1.39 -39.99 10.35
N PRO A 29 0.60 -39.57 9.35
CA PRO A 29 -0.84 -39.43 9.55
C PRO A 29 -1.50 -40.82 9.57
N PRO A 30 -2.65 -40.96 10.27
CA PRO A 30 -3.41 -42.22 10.31
C PRO A 30 -3.91 -42.65 8.92
N ARG A 31 -4.12 -41.69 8.02
CA ARG A 31 -4.52 -41.90 6.63
C ARG A 31 -3.73 -40.98 5.71
N GLY A 32 -3.33 -41.48 4.54
CA GLY A 32 -2.55 -40.72 3.57
C GLY A 32 -1.05 -40.72 3.84
N SER A 33 -0.34 -39.78 3.24
CA SER A 33 1.12 -39.65 3.35
C SER A 33 1.54 -38.33 3.99
N ARG A 34 2.79 -38.27 4.48
CA ARG A 34 3.41 -37.03 4.98
C ARG A 34 3.43 -35.95 3.87
N ALA A 35 3.72 -36.33 2.64
CA ALA A 35 3.69 -35.43 1.47
C ALA A 35 2.29 -34.81 1.26
N GLN A 36 1.22 -35.63 1.36
CA GLN A 36 -0.15 -35.10 1.28
C GLN A 36 -0.42 -34.10 2.41
N ARG A 37 0.02 -34.39 3.61
CA ARG A 37 -0.14 -33.49 4.76
C ARG A 37 0.62 -32.19 4.57
N LEU A 38 1.87 -32.24 4.05
CA LEU A 38 2.65 -31.03 3.74
C LEU A 38 1.93 -30.17 2.68
N ARG A 39 1.40 -30.81 1.62
CA ARG A 39 0.61 -30.08 0.61
C ARG A 39 -0.60 -29.33 1.19
N VAL A 40 -1.26 -29.89 2.20
CA VAL A 40 -2.38 -29.22 2.91
C VAL A 40 -1.86 -27.95 3.59
N TYR A 41 -0.70 -28.00 4.26
CA TYR A 41 -0.11 -26.81 4.89
C TYR A 41 0.31 -25.78 3.85
N GLN A 42 0.93 -26.19 2.73
CA GLN A 42 1.29 -25.31 1.62
C GLN A 42 0.06 -24.61 1.03
N ALA A 43 -1.02 -25.37 0.77
CA ALA A 43 -2.26 -24.82 0.26
C ALA A 43 -2.91 -23.85 1.27
N ALA A 44 -2.98 -24.22 2.55
CA ALA A 44 -3.54 -23.36 3.60
C ALA A 44 -2.73 -22.07 3.78
N TYR A 45 -1.41 -22.13 3.67
CA TYR A 45 -0.53 -20.96 3.71
C TYR A 45 -0.81 -20.02 2.52
N GLY A 46 -0.86 -20.55 1.29
CA GLY A 46 -1.18 -19.76 0.10
C GLY A 46 -2.56 -19.10 0.16
N LEU A 47 -3.58 -19.82 0.67
CA LEU A 47 -4.92 -19.27 0.88
C LEU A 47 -4.89 -18.12 1.90
N ARG A 48 -4.17 -18.28 3.00
CA ARG A 48 -4.04 -17.22 4.02
C ARG A 48 -3.35 -15.96 3.49
N LEU A 49 -2.31 -16.12 2.67
CA LEU A 49 -1.66 -14.96 2.03
C LEU A 49 -2.60 -14.26 1.04
N THR A 50 -3.40 -15.03 0.28
CA THR A 50 -4.44 -14.46 -0.59
C THR A 50 -5.50 -13.72 0.20
N GLU A 51 -5.90 -14.23 1.36
CA GLU A 51 -6.84 -13.57 2.27
C GLU A 51 -6.30 -12.24 2.79
N PHE A 52 -5.03 -12.16 3.19
CA PHE A 52 -4.40 -10.90 3.56
C PHE A 52 -4.43 -9.88 2.42
N LEU A 53 -4.09 -10.29 1.20
CA LEU A 53 -4.18 -9.40 0.03
C LEU A 53 -5.63 -8.95 -0.22
N SER A 54 -6.61 -9.84 -0.03
CA SER A 54 -8.02 -9.52 -0.21
C SER A 54 -8.53 -8.47 0.78
N ASN A 55 -8.02 -8.51 2.01
CA ASN A 55 -8.38 -7.56 3.05
C ASN A 55 -7.68 -6.21 2.86
N ASP A 56 -6.41 -6.22 2.48
CA ASP A 56 -5.63 -4.99 2.27
C ASP A 56 -6.04 -4.26 0.98
N TYR A 57 -6.52 -5.00 -0.04
CA TYR A 57 -6.83 -4.49 -1.39
C TYR A 57 -8.25 -4.85 -1.83
N GLU A 58 -9.23 -4.45 -1.01
CA GLU A 58 -10.64 -4.77 -1.23
C GLU A 58 -11.18 -4.20 -2.55
N LYS A 59 -10.85 -2.93 -2.86
CA LYS A 59 -11.38 -2.25 -4.06
C LYS A 59 -10.68 -2.76 -5.32
N LEU A 60 -9.39 -3.09 -5.24
CA LEU A 60 -8.70 -3.79 -6.32
C LEU A 60 -9.33 -5.16 -6.59
N ARG A 61 -9.72 -5.90 -5.54
CA ARG A 61 -10.44 -7.17 -5.67
C ARG A 61 -11.80 -6.98 -6.35
N CYS A 62 -12.57 -5.99 -5.90
CA CYS A 62 -13.85 -5.65 -6.52
C CYS A 62 -13.68 -5.29 -8.01
N TYR A 63 -12.66 -4.51 -8.35
CA TYR A 63 -12.37 -4.10 -9.72
C TYR A 63 -11.96 -5.27 -10.63
N LEU A 64 -11.10 -6.15 -10.15
CA LEU A 64 -10.63 -7.31 -10.91
C LEU A 64 -11.66 -8.44 -10.98
N GLY A 65 -12.52 -8.56 -9.99
CA GLY A 65 -13.33 -9.74 -9.73
C GLY A 65 -12.51 -10.92 -9.17
N GLU A 66 -13.19 -11.86 -8.53
CA GLU A 66 -12.55 -12.95 -7.76
C GLU A 66 -11.53 -13.78 -8.59
N THR A 67 -11.87 -14.14 -9.82
CA THR A 67 -11.02 -15.01 -10.65
C THR A 67 -9.69 -14.33 -10.98
N ARG A 68 -9.72 -13.09 -11.47
CA ARG A 68 -8.52 -12.33 -11.83
C ARG A 68 -7.70 -11.95 -10.60
N PHE A 69 -8.38 -11.55 -9.51
CA PHE A 69 -7.71 -11.23 -8.26
C PHE A 69 -6.95 -12.43 -7.70
N ASN A 70 -7.57 -13.61 -7.64
CA ASN A 70 -6.92 -14.83 -7.17
C ASN A 70 -5.74 -15.26 -8.05
N ALA A 71 -5.83 -15.05 -9.37
CA ALA A 71 -4.71 -15.29 -10.27
C ALA A 71 -3.55 -14.33 -10.00
N MET A 72 -3.84 -13.05 -9.82
CA MET A 72 -2.89 -12.00 -9.46
C MET A 72 -2.23 -12.28 -8.10
N ALA A 73 -3.01 -12.63 -7.07
CA ALA A 73 -2.52 -12.94 -5.74
C ALA A 73 -1.54 -14.12 -5.75
N ARG A 74 -1.84 -15.18 -6.51
CA ARG A 74 -0.92 -16.32 -6.69
C ARG A 74 0.37 -15.91 -7.40
N ALA A 75 0.28 -15.11 -8.45
CA ALA A 75 1.46 -14.62 -9.18
C ALA A 75 2.34 -13.73 -8.28
N TYR A 76 1.71 -12.86 -7.48
CA TYR A 76 2.41 -12.03 -6.51
C TYR A 76 3.09 -12.86 -5.43
N THR A 77 2.39 -13.82 -4.82
CA THR A 77 2.93 -14.71 -3.78
C THR A 77 4.13 -15.52 -4.28
N ALA A 78 4.09 -15.97 -5.52
CA ALA A 78 5.20 -16.69 -6.15
C ALA A 78 6.43 -15.80 -6.37
N ALA A 79 6.22 -14.52 -6.72
CA ALA A 79 7.29 -13.54 -6.97
C ALA A 79 7.86 -12.93 -5.66
N HIS A 80 7.04 -12.87 -4.60
CA HIS A 80 7.38 -12.26 -3.32
C HIS A 80 7.01 -13.21 -2.17
N PRO A 81 7.83 -14.24 -1.91
CA PRO A 81 7.65 -15.09 -0.74
C PRO A 81 7.68 -14.25 0.54
N SER A 82 6.84 -14.59 1.51
CA SER A 82 6.84 -13.87 2.80
C SER A 82 8.17 -14.10 3.53
N ASP A 83 8.86 -13.02 3.81
CA ASP A 83 10.18 -12.99 4.49
C ASP A 83 10.07 -12.55 5.95
N THR A 84 8.90 -12.11 6.39
CA THR A 84 8.66 -11.62 7.74
C THR A 84 7.46 -12.31 8.38
N PRO A 85 7.48 -12.50 9.72
CA PRO A 85 6.36 -13.08 10.46
C PRO A 85 5.11 -12.18 10.46
N ASN A 86 5.29 -10.87 10.22
CA ASN A 86 4.19 -9.91 10.23
C ASN A 86 3.59 -9.80 8.83
N ALA A 87 2.38 -10.33 8.69
CA ALA A 87 1.61 -10.31 7.43
C ALA A 87 1.35 -8.89 6.88
N ARG A 88 1.37 -7.87 7.73
CA ARG A 88 1.23 -6.46 7.34
C ARG A 88 2.24 -6.04 6.27
N TRP A 89 3.46 -6.58 6.32
CA TRP A 89 4.51 -6.22 5.37
C TRP A 89 4.50 -7.06 4.10
N PHE A 90 3.71 -8.13 4.08
CA PHE A 90 3.63 -9.00 2.91
C PHE A 90 3.08 -8.29 1.68
N SER A 91 2.03 -7.49 1.85
CA SER A 91 1.30 -6.82 0.76
C SER A 91 2.01 -5.58 0.18
N ARG A 92 3.03 -5.05 0.88
CA ARG A 92 3.66 -3.74 0.57
C ARG A 92 4.26 -3.60 -0.83
N HIS A 93 4.63 -4.69 -1.46
CA HIS A 93 5.25 -4.67 -2.80
C HIS A 93 4.24 -4.85 -3.93
N LEU A 94 2.95 -5.04 -3.63
CA LEU A 94 1.92 -5.29 -4.65
C LEU A 94 1.79 -4.15 -5.66
N PRO A 95 1.77 -2.86 -5.29
CA PRO A 95 1.68 -1.78 -6.28
C PRO A 95 2.83 -1.82 -7.29
N ARG A 96 4.07 -2.03 -6.81
CA ARG A 96 5.24 -2.14 -7.68
C ARG A 96 5.19 -3.40 -8.56
N PHE A 97 4.76 -4.53 -8.01
CA PHE A 97 4.57 -5.75 -8.78
C PHE A 97 3.59 -5.52 -9.94
N LEU A 98 2.44 -4.90 -9.68
CA LEU A 98 1.45 -4.59 -10.70
C LEU A 98 1.97 -3.61 -11.77
N GLN A 99 2.83 -2.69 -11.37
CA GLN A 99 3.45 -1.74 -12.30
C GLN A 99 4.44 -2.41 -13.26
N THR A 100 5.13 -3.47 -12.84
CA THR A 100 6.25 -4.04 -13.59
C THR A 100 5.98 -5.41 -14.19
N ALA A 101 5.09 -6.20 -13.59
CA ALA A 101 4.84 -7.58 -14.00
C ALA A 101 3.76 -7.68 -15.09
N ALA A 102 4.08 -8.41 -16.17
CA ALA A 102 3.05 -8.76 -17.16
C ALA A 102 2.08 -9.80 -16.56
N PRO A 103 0.78 -9.76 -16.92
CA PRO A 103 0.14 -8.82 -17.85
C PRO A 103 -0.30 -7.49 -17.22
N TYR A 104 -0.15 -7.30 -15.89
CA TYR A 104 -0.72 -6.22 -15.10
C TYR A 104 -0.14 -4.84 -15.48
N SER A 105 1.15 -4.79 -15.86
CA SER A 105 1.84 -3.55 -16.26
C SER A 105 1.22 -2.83 -17.46
N ARG A 106 0.33 -3.49 -18.20
CA ARG A 106 -0.44 -2.89 -19.30
C ARG A 106 -1.70 -2.16 -18.83
N GLN A 107 -2.02 -2.23 -17.56
CA GLN A 107 -3.18 -1.65 -16.91
C GLN A 107 -2.70 -0.80 -15.72
N PRO A 108 -2.20 0.42 -15.97
CA PRO A 108 -1.58 1.26 -14.93
C PRO A 108 -2.53 1.58 -13.78
N GLU A 109 -3.84 1.62 -14.03
CA GLU A 109 -4.87 1.81 -13.03
C GLU A 109 -4.85 0.76 -11.92
N LEU A 110 -4.38 -0.47 -12.20
CA LEU A 110 -4.27 -1.53 -11.18
C LEU A 110 -3.19 -1.20 -10.14
N ALA A 111 -2.03 -0.74 -10.60
CA ALA A 111 -0.93 -0.35 -9.73
C ALA A 111 -1.29 0.90 -8.90
N GLU A 112 -1.96 1.88 -9.53
CA GLU A 112 -2.39 3.10 -8.86
C GLU A 112 -3.51 2.84 -7.86
N LEU A 113 -4.47 1.95 -8.18
CA LEU A 113 -5.53 1.54 -7.27
C LEU A 113 -4.94 0.84 -6.03
N ALA A 114 -4.02 -0.10 -6.24
CA ALA A 114 -3.30 -0.74 -5.15
C ALA A 114 -2.50 0.28 -4.31
N HIS A 115 -1.82 1.23 -4.95
CA HIS A 115 -1.06 2.25 -4.25
C HIS A 115 -1.96 3.15 -3.39
N LEU A 116 -3.14 3.52 -3.90
CA LEU A 116 -4.10 4.31 -3.15
C LEU A 116 -4.62 3.55 -1.92
N GLU A 117 -4.99 2.28 -2.07
CA GLU A 117 -5.44 1.45 -0.93
C GLU A 117 -4.33 1.28 0.11
N GLN A 118 -3.09 1.01 -0.33
CA GLN A 118 -1.95 0.94 0.57
C GLN A 118 -1.73 2.27 1.32
N ALA A 119 -1.78 3.39 0.62
CA ALA A 119 -1.60 4.70 1.24
C ALA A 119 -2.71 5.02 2.26
N LEU A 120 -3.96 4.61 1.99
CA LEU A 120 -5.07 4.75 2.93
C LEU A 120 -4.86 3.89 4.19
N ASN A 121 -4.41 2.64 4.03
CA ASN A 121 -4.08 1.74 5.13
C ASN A 121 -2.89 2.27 5.94
N ASP A 122 -1.82 2.74 5.27
CA ASP A 122 -0.64 3.32 5.93
C ASP A 122 -0.98 4.60 6.69
N ALA A 123 -1.88 5.43 6.16
CA ALA A 123 -2.35 6.63 6.85
C ALA A 123 -3.18 6.29 8.09
N PHE A 124 -3.99 5.22 8.02
CA PHE A 124 -4.78 4.74 9.14
C PHE A 124 -3.90 4.26 10.30
N ASP A 125 -2.86 3.50 10.00
CA ASP A 125 -1.97 2.89 11.00
C ASP A 125 -0.81 3.80 11.43
N ALA A 126 -0.67 4.99 10.83
CA ALA A 126 0.39 5.92 11.18
C ALA A 126 0.26 6.41 12.63
N PRO A 127 1.38 6.69 13.33
CA PRO A 127 1.33 7.22 14.67
C PRO A 127 0.60 8.57 14.72
N ASP A 128 0.02 8.87 15.88
CA ASP A 128 -0.58 10.17 16.14
C ASP A 128 0.49 11.26 16.22
N ALA A 129 0.15 12.45 15.74
CA ALA A 129 1.00 13.62 15.84
C ALA A 129 0.16 14.83 16.28
N PRO A 130 0.77 15.78 17.00
CA PRO A 130 0.12 17.06 17.30
C PRO A 130 -0.29 17.77 16.01
N VAL A 131 -1.52 18.25 15.96
CA VAL A 131 -2.03 19.01 14.81
C VAL A 131 -1.96 20.49 15.13
N VAL A 132 -1.36 21.27 14.23
CA VAL A 132 -1.36 22.73 14.31
C VAL A 132 -2.78 23.23 14.12
N THR A 133 -3.29 24.00 15.08
CA THR A 133 -4.63 24.59 15.02
C THR A 133 -4.57 26.01 14.48
N MET A 134 -5.72 26.55 14.03
CA MET A 134 -5.82 27.94 13.63
C MET A 134 -5.43 28.90 14.78
N ALA A 135 -5.75 28.53 16.02
CA ALA A 135 -5.33 29.31 17.21
C ALA A 135 -3.80 29.30 17.36
N SER A 136 -3.15 28.17 17.14
CA SER A 136 -1.67 28.08 17.17
C SER A 136 -1.03 28.94 16.06
N LEU A 137 -1.62 28.97 14.87
CA LEU A 137 -1.13 29.82 13.77
C LEU A 137 -1.34 31.31 14.07
N ALA A 138 -2.49 31.68 14.61
CA ALA A 138 -2.81 33.06 14.97
C ALA A 138 -1.93 33.61 16.10
N ALA A 139 -1.35 32.75 16.93
CA ALA A 139 -0.42 33.12 18.00
C ALA A 139 1.01 33.38 17.49
N ILE A 140 1.34 33.10 16.24
CA ILE A 140 2.66 33.35 15.67
C ILE A 140 2.78 34.85 15.34
N ASP A 141 3.86 35.48 15.82
CA ASP A 141 4.17 36.86 15.46
C ASP A 141 4.33 36.99 13.93
N PRO A 142 3.65 37.95 13.28
CA PRO A 142 3.76 38.15 11.81
C PRO A 142 5.20 38.32 11.33
N SER A 143 6.08 38.92 12.13
CA SER A 143 7.50 39.08 11.77
C SER A 143 8.29 37.75 11.80
N GLY A 144 7.81 36.78 12.57
CA GLY A 144 8.38 35.45 12.70
C GLY A 144 7.90 34.46 11.63
N PHE A 145 6.81 34.77 10.91
CA PHE A 145 6.13 33.83 10.01
C PHE A 145 7.06 33.29 8.90
N SER A 146 7.96 34.11 8.38
CA SER A 146 8.95 33.72 7.36
C SER A 146 9.96 32.65 7.84
N ASN A 147 10.04 32.39 9.12
CA ASN A 147 10.94 31.40 9.73
C ASN A 147 10.20 30.16 10.23
N VAL A 148 8.87 30.12 10.09
CA VAL A 148 8.07 28.94 10.50
C VAL A 148 8.39 27.78 9.56
N CYS A 149 8.67 26.62 10.16
CA CYS A 149 8.79 25.36 9.46
C CYS A 149 7.62 24.47 9.89
N PHE A 150 7.02 23.79 8.93
CA PHE A 150 5.96 22.83 9.19
C PHE A 150 6.50 21.41 8.98
N ASP A 151 6.22 20.54 9.92
CA ASP A 151 6.42 19.11 9.77
C ASP A 151 5.10 18.48 9.31
N LEU A 152 5.16 17.64 8.27
CA LEU A 152 3.98 16.92 7.83
C LEU A 152 3.63 15.80 8.82
N ALA A 153 2.33 15.66 9.09
CA ALA A 153 1.86 14.58 9.95
C ALA A 153 2.30 13.21 9.39
N PRO A 154 2.68 12.25 10.26
CA PRO A 154 3.10 10.92 9.82
C PRO A 154 2.07 10.17 8.99
N ALA A 155 0.79 10.50 9.14
CA ALA A 155 -0.32 9.94 8.38
C ALA A 155 -0.47 10.54 6.97
N LEU A 156 0.29 11.59 6.62
CA LEU A 156 0.14 12.25 5.33
C LEU A 156 1.01 11.58 4.28
N ARG A 157 0.42 11.28 3.12
CA ARG A 157 1.09 10.77 1.92
C ARG A 157 0.68 11.61 0.71
N SER A 158 1.61 11.86 -0.19
CA SER A 158 1.32 12.54 -1.45
C SER A 158 2.09 11.86 -2.58
N PHE A 159 1.38 11.53 -3.67
CA PHE A 159 1.95 10.87 -4.84
C PHE A 159 1.20 11.23 -6.11
N ALA A 160 1.88 11.09 -7.25
CA ALA A 160 1.28 11.34 -8.56
C ALA A 160 0.53 10.10 -9.07
N VAL A 161 -0.55 10.35 -9.80
CA VAL A 161 -1.32 9.33 -10.52
C VAL A 161 -1.56 9.80 -11.96
N GLY A 162 -1.45 8.87 -12.91
CA GLY A 162 -1.65 9.14 -14.33
C GLY A 162 -3.01 8.70 -14.85
N THR A 163 -3.84 8.04 -14.02
CA THR A 163 -5.17 7.57 -14.41
C THR A 163 -6.28 8.21 -13.56
N ASN A 164 -7.53 7.97 -13.94
CA ASN A 164 -8.72 8.40 -13.18
C ASN A 164 -8.97 7.53 -11.93
N VAL A 165 -7.92 7.00 -11.30
CA VAL A 165 -7.98 6.08 -10.14
C VAL A 165 -8.82 6.59 -8.98
N SER A 166 -8.84 7.91 -8.74
CA SER A 166 -9.65 8.53 -7.70
C SER A 166 -11.16 8.30 -7.93
N SER A 167 -11.61 8.41 -9.17
CA SER A 167 -13.00 8.14 -9.56
C SER A 167 -13.30 6.66 -9.51
N LEU A 168 -12.39 5.80 -10.01
CA LEU A 168 -12.50 4.34 -9.92
C LEU A 168 -12.69 3.88 -8.47
N TRP A 169 -11.81 4.32 -7.58
CA TRP A 169 -11.88 3.94 -6.16
C TRP A 169 -13.16 4.45 -5.48
N SER A 170 -13.58 5.70 -5.80
CA SER A 170 -14.77 6.30 -5.21
C SER A 170 -16.05 5.56 -5.59
N SER A 171 -16.20 5.18 -6.87
CA SER A 171 -17.34 4.38 -7.33
C SER A 171 -17.36 3.00 -6.68
N LEU A 172 -16.20 2.32 -6.62
CA LEU A 172 -16.07 1.02 -5.96
C LEU A 172 -16.39 1.08 -4.45
N ARG A 173 -16.08 2.19 -3.80
CA ARG A 173 -16.44 2.42 -2.40
C ARG A 173 -17.94 2.58 -2.21
N CYS A 174 -18.63 3.23 -3.16
CA CYS A 174 -20.08 3.42 -3.14
C CYS A 174 -20.84 2.20 -3.68
N GLU A 175 -20.15 1.09 -3.99
CA GLU A 175 -20.72 -0.11 -4.61
C GLU A 175 -21.39 0.18 -5.98
N GLU A 176 -20.92 1.23 -6.66
CA GLU A 176 -21.34 1.62 -7.97
C GLU A 176 -20.43 1.03 -9.06
N ALA A 177 -20.96 0.94 -10.29
CA ALA A 177 -20.14 0.51 -11.42
C ALA A 177 -19.01 1.54 -11.65
N PRO A 178 -17.74 1.12 -11.65
CA PRO A 178 -16.64 2.04 -11.87
C PRO A 178 -16.66 2.56 -13.31
N PRO A 179 -16.23 3.80 -13.56
CA PRO A 179 -16.04 4.31 -14.91
C PRO A 179 -14.97 3.50 -15.66
N ALA A 180 -14.89 3.64 -16.98
CA ALA A 180 -13.81 3.10 -17.74
C ALA A 180 -12.46 3.69 -17.27
N PRO A 181 -11.38 2.88 -17.24
CA PRO A 181 -10.06 3.40 -16.92
C PRO A 181 -9.59 4.34 -18.03
N GLU A 182 -9.13 5.52 -17.64
CA GLU A 182 -8.70 6.57 -18.55
C GLU A 182 -7.35 7.12 -18.10
N MET A 183 -6.45 7.39 -19.06
CA MET A 183 -5.23 8.15 -18.81
C MET A 183 -5.57 9.63 -18.70
N LEU A 184 -5.05 10.30 -17.68
CA LEU A 184 -5.18 11.74 -17.54
C LEU A 184 -4.27 12.46 -18.54
N GLU A 185 -4.69 13.60 -19.06
CA GLU A 185 -3.86 14.46 -19.92
C GLU A 185 -2.59 14.93 -19.21
N ARG A 186 -2.70 15.18 -17.91
CA ARG A 186 -1.60 15.50 -17.01
C ARG A 186 -1.74 14.70 -15.73
N PRO A 187 -0.63 14.17 -15.18
CA PRO A 187 -0.67 13.49 -13.90
C PRO A 187 -1.28 14.37 -12.81
N ALA A 188 -2.22 13.81 -12.06
CA ALA A 188 -2.79 14.46 -10.89
C ALA A 188 -1.99 14.10 -9.63
N ARG A 189 -2.00 14.98 -8.63
CA ARG A 189 -1.38 14.73 -7.32
C ARG A 189 -2.46 14.35 -6.32
N LEU A 190 -2.38 13.15 -5.74
CA LEU A 190 -3.23 12.74 -4.64
C LEU A 190 -2.58 13.08 -3.30
N LEU A 191 -3.40 13.56 -2.37
CA LEU A 191 -3.09 13.69 -0.96
C LEU A 191 -3.93 12.68 -0.19
N VAL A 192 -3.30 11.87 0.64
CA VAL A 192 -3.93 10.93 1.57
C VAL A 192 -3.58 11.36 2.99
N TRP A 193 -4.57 11.36 3.89
CA TRP A 193 -4.37 11.70 5.30
C TRP A 193 -5.38 10.97 6.19
N ARG A 194 -5.09 10.91 7.48
CA ARG A 194 -6.04 10.43 8.48
C ARG A 194 -6.80 11.61 9.09
N GLN A 195 -8.13 11.48 9.18
CA GLN A 195 -9.01 12.42 9.85
C GLN A 195 -9.92 11.66 10.80
N ALA A 196 -9.84 11.99 12.08
CA ALA A 196 -10.54 11.23 13.13
C ALA A 196 -10.23 9.73 13.05
N SER A 197 -11.24 8.87 12.86
CA SER A 197 -11.10 7.42 12.81
C SER A 197 -11.00 6.85 11.38
N GLY A 198 -10.71 7.66 10.38
CA GLY A 198 -10.67 7.18 8.99
C GLY A 198 -9.67 7.89 8.10
N SER A 199 -9.17 7.16 7.11
CA SER A 199 -8.33 7.72 6.07
C SER A 199 -9.17 8.38 4.97
N ARG A 200 -8.67 9.47 4.44
CA ARG A 200 -9.29 10.23 3.34
C ARG A 200 -8.25 10.56 2.30
N PHE A 201 -8.73 10.87 1.10
CA PHE A 201 -7.88 11.39 0.04
C PHE A 201 -8.61 12.46 -0.78
N ARG A 202 -7.84 13.27 -1.50
CA ARG A 202 -8.32 14.18 -2.53
C ARG A 202 -7.24 14.47 -3.56
N ILE A 203 -7.65 14.98 -4.70
CA ILE A 203 -6.73 15.56 -5.68
C ILE A 203 -6.30 16.94 -5.17
N LEU A 204 -5.02 17.24 -5.27
CA LEU A 204 -4.46 18.56 -4.98
C LEU A 204 -4.52 19.47 -6.20
N GLY A 205 -4.77 20.76 -5.97
CA GLY A 205 -4.46 21.80 -6.96
C GLY A 205 -2.95 21.97 -7.14
N GLU A 206 -2.52 22.60 -8.23
CA GLU A 206 -1.11 22.77 -8.56
C GLU A 206 -0.35 23.53 -7.46
N GLU A 207 -0.92 24.63 -6.94
CA GLU A 207 -0.32 25.42 -5.86
C GLU A 207 -0.16 24.64 -4.55
N GLU A 208 -1.19 23.84 -4.21
CA GLU A 208 -1.15 22.98 -3.01
C GLU A 208 -0.11 21.88 -3.15
N ALA A 209 0.00 21.27 -4.33
CA ALA A 209 1.01 20.24 -4.61
C ALA A 209 2.42 20.81 -4.46
N MET A 210 2.66 22.02 -4.99
CA MET A 210 3.93 22.72 -4.82
C MET A 210 4.22 23.04 -3.35
N ALA A 211 3.22 23.49 -2.59
CA ALA A 211 3.38 23.78 -1.16
C ALA A 211 3.75 22.53 -0.37
N ILE A 212 3.08 21.39 -0.62
CA ILE A 212 3.40 20.10 0.01
C ILE A 212 4.81 19.64 -0.35
N ASP A 213 5.22 19.78 -1.61
CA ASP A 213 6.57 19.42 -2.03
C ASP A 213 7.65 20.30 -1.38
N CYS A 214 7.41 21.61 -1.23
CA CYS A 214 8.30 22.51 -0.50
C CYS A 214 8.46 22.10 0.97
N VAL A 215 7.36 21.78 1.65
CA VAL A 215 7.41 21.33 3.05
C VAL A 215 8.14 19.99 3.17
N THR A 216 7.85 19.05 2.26
CA THR A 216 8.50 17.72 2.26
C THR A 216 10.02 17.82 2.06
N GLN A 217 10.48 18.80 1.27
CA GLN A 217 11.90 19.04 1.03
C GLN A 217 12.57 19.90 2.11
N GLY A 218 11.84 20.31 3.15
CA GLY A 218 12.32 21.20 4.22
C GLY A 218 12.68 22.61 3.69
N LEU A 219 12.12 23.00 2.54
CA LEU A 219 12.33 24.31 1.97
C LEU A 219 11.49 25.33 2.75
N ARG A 220 12.17 26.34 3.30
CA ARG A 220 11.50 27.47 3.94
C ARG A 220 10.79 28.31 2.89
N ASP A 221 9.69 28.95 3.24
CA ASP A 221 8.79 29.74 2.37
C ASP A 221 9.46 30.92 1.61
N ARG A 222 10.74 31.18 1.84
CA ARG A 222 11.49 32.25 1.17
C ARG A 222 11.56 32.17 -0.36
N LYS A 223 11.19 31.03 -1.00
CA LYS A 223 11.26 30.89 -2.47
C LYS A 223 9.93 31.15 -3.16
N SER A 224 8.80 31.01 -2.50
CA SER A 224 7.50 31.25 -3.14
C SER A 224 7.24 32.75 -3.41
N THR A 225 7.84 33.63 -2.63
CA THR A 225 7.70 35.10 -2.80
C THR A 225 8.46 35.67 -4.02
N ARG A 226 9.40 34.91 -4.61
CA ARG A 226 10.18 35.41 -5.78
C ARG A 226 9.54 35.12 -7.15
N LEU A 227 8.52 34.30 -7.22
CA LEU A 227 7.85 33.98 -8.49
C LEU A 227 6.76 34.99 -8.89
N ASN A 228 6.34 35.87 -7.96
CA ASN A 228 5.30 36.89 -8.22
C ASN A 228 5.83 38.31 -8.45
N SER A 229 7.13 38.53 -8.55
CA SER A 229 7.71 39.88 -8.74
C SER A 229 8.37 40.08 -10.13
N SER A 230 7.93 39.36 -11.14
CA SER A 230 8.35 39.56 -12.54
C SER A 230 7.12 39.74 -13.42
N HIS A 231 6.46 40.89 -13.26
CA HIS A 231 5.63 41.53 -14.30
C HIS A 231 5.84 43.03 -14.25
#